data_6cb58162ebaf5c62d67f06c0f7bd4c7c
#
_entry.id   6cb58162ebaf5c62d67f06c0f7bd4c7c
#
_cell.length_a   1.000
_cell.length_b   1.000
_cell.length_c   1.000
_cell.angle_alpha   90.00
_cell.angle_beta   90.00
_cell.angle_gamma   90.00
#
_symmetry.space_group_name_H-M   'P 1'
#
loop_
_entity.id
_entity.type
_entity.pdbx_description
1 polymer ?
#
loop_
_entity_poly.entity_id
_entity_poly.type
_entity_poly.pdbx_seq_one_letter_code
_entity_poly.pdbx_strand_id
1 'polypeptide(L)'
;MKTIPEIVNFFNDDQAYITTEDQLVFTFADVKKQIDSTKDFFEKNHIQKTDTIAIVCENGPVMATSFLATASNCCAAPLNPSYTSSEFDFYLEDLSPKALIVKEGSNSPVIEVAK
;
A
#
# COMPACT_ATOMS: atom_id res chain seq x y z
N MET A 1 9.51 13.29 16.14
CA MET A 1 8.54 12.95 15.06
C MET A 1 8.04 11.53 15.28
N LYS A 2 6.72 11.32 15.21
CA LYS A 2 6.14 9.99 15.39
C LYS A 2 6.07 9.25 14.06
N THR A 3 6.35 7.94 14.11
CA THR A 3 6.18 7.08 12.95
C THR A 3 4.70 6.75 12.75
N ILE A 4 4.36 6.24 11.55
CA ILE A 4 2.97 5.80 11.26
C ILE A 4 2.51 4.73 12.24
N PRO A 5 3.29 3.66 12.53
CA PRO A 5 2.88 2.68 13.54
C PRO A 5 2.62 3.28 14.91
N GLU A 6 3.44 4.24 15.35
CA GLU A 6 3.24 4.92 16.63
C GLU A 6 1.91 5.69 16.67
N ILE A 7 1.59 6.38 15.56
CA ILE A 7 0.34 7.13 15.45
C ILE A 7 -0.86 6.17 15.47
N VAL A 8 -0.79 5.08 14.69
CA VAL A 8 -1.86 4.08 14.61
C VAL A 8 -2.10 3.44 15.98
N ASN A 9 -1.04 3.12 16.71
CA ASN A 9 -1.15 2.50 18.02
C ASN A 9 -1.74 3.42 19.09
N PHE A 10 -1.80 4.70 18.83
CA PHE A 10 -2.44 5.68 19.74
C PHE A 10 -3.95 5.49 19.81
N PHE A 11 -4.58 5.00 18.74
CA PHE A 11 -6.03 4.85 18.66
C PHE A 11 -6.49 3.51 19.25
N ASN A 12 -7.73 3.49 19.77
CA ASN A 12 -8.33 2.27 20.28
C ASN A 12 -8.64 1.30 19.14
N ASP A 13 -8.52 0.01 19.43
CA ASP A 13 -8.71 -1.04 18.41
C ASP A 13 -10.13 -1.06 17.82
N ASP A 14 -11.13 -0.70 18.60
CA ASP A 14 -12.53 -0.69 18.16
C ASP A 14 -12.93 0.59 17.45
N GLN A 15 -12.06 1.59 17.40
CA GLN A 15 -12.31 2.84 16.69
C GLN A 15 -12.33 2.60 15.18
N ALA A 16 -13.31 3.23 14.50
CA ALA A 16 -13.39 3.14 13.05
C ALA A 16 -12.24 3.91 12.39
N TYR A 17 -11.59 3.27 11.41
CA TYR A 17 -10.59 3.91 10.56
C TYR A 17 -11.21 4.34 9.23
N ILE A 18 -11.93 3.42 8.58
CA ILE A 18 -12.63 3.66 7.31
C ILE A 18 -14.02 3.07 7.39
N THR A 19 -15.02 3.84 6.97
CA THR A 19 -16.38 3.35 6.78
C THR A 19 -16.72 3.48 5.30
N THR A 20 -17.15 2.39 4.66
CA THR A 20 -17.51 2.38 3.25
C THR A 20 -18.98 2.76 3.04
N GLU A 21 -19.36 2.99 1.79
CA GLU A 21 -20.75 3.28 1.42
C GLU A 21 -21.70 2.13 1.81
N ASP A 22 -21.22 0.90 1.79
CA ASP A 22 -21.96 -0.30 2.21
C ASP A 22 -22.02 -0.45 3.74
N GLN A 23 -21.55 0.56 4.47
CA GLN A 23 -21.49 0.57 5.93
C GLN A 23 -20.58 -0.51 6.53
N LEU A 24 -19.67 -1.05 5.73
CA LEU A 24 -18.59 -1.88 6.24
C LEU A 24 -17.59 -0.99 6.98
N VAL A 25 -17.19 -1.42 8.17
CA VAL A 25 -16.29 -0.64 9.01
C VAL A 25 -14.96 -1.38 9.15
N PHE A 26 -13.87 -0.68 8.80
CA PHE A 26 -12.52 -1.13 9.08
C PHE A 26 -12.03 -0.42 10.33
N THR A 27 -11.74 -1.17 11.37
CA THR A 27 -11.30 -0.63 12.67
C THR A 27 -9.79 -0.44 12.68
N PHE A 28 -9.30 0.25 13.71
CA PHE A 28 -7.84 0.35 13.91
C PHE A 28 -7.21 -1.01 14.24
N ALA A 29 -7.96 -1.95 14.81
CA ALA A 29 -7.48 -3.33 14.97
C ALA A 29 -7.21 -3.97 13.61
N ASP A 30 -8.09 -3.77 12.63
CA ASP A 30 -7.90 -4.26 11.27
C ASP A 30 -6.66 -3.64 10.61
N VAL A 31 -6.45 -2.33 10.81
CA VAL A 31 -5.29 -1.61 10.29
C VAL A 31 -3.99 -2.15 10.90
N LYS A 32 -3.96 -2.32 12.22
CA LYS A 32 -2.79 -2.84 12.93
C LYS A 32 -2.42 -4.25 12.44
N LYS A 33 -3.43 -5.09 12.26
CA LYS A 33 -3.26 -6.45 11.74
C LYS A 33 -2.69 -6.41 10.32
N GLN A 34 -3.18 -5.52 9.48
CA GLN A 34 -2.70 -5.38 8.10
C GLN A 34 -1.25 -4.90 8.06
N ILE A 35 -0.88 -3.96 8.93
CA ILE A 35 0.51 -3.48 9.03
C ILE A 35 1.44 -4.63 9.41
N ASP A 36 1.08 -5.44 10.40
CA ASP A 36 1.89 -6.55 10.86
C ASP A 36 2.00 -7.65 9.80
N SER A 37 0.89 -7.98 9.13
CA SER A 37 0.89 -8.97 8.05
C SER A 37 1.76 -8.53 6.89
N THR A 38 1.72 -7.25 6.56
CA THR A 38 2.55 -6.69 5.48
C THR A 38 4.03 -6.75 5.86
N LYS A 39 4.35 -6.44 7.11
CA LYS A 39 5.72 -6.53 7.63
C LYS A 39 6.26 -7.94 7.48
N ASP A 40 5.48 -8.95 7.88
CA ASP A 40 5.89 -10.35 7.78
C ASP A 40 6.09 -10.77 6.33
N PHE A 41 5.19 -10.35 5.44
CA PHE A 41 5.30 -10.63 4.01
C PHE A 41 6.57 -10.04 3.41
N PHE A 42 6.87 -8.79 3.77
CA PHE A 42 8.07 -8.12 3.27
C PHE A 42 9.34 -8.79 3.77
N GLU A 43 9.38 -9.17 5.05
CA GLU A 43 10.53 -9.87 5.62
C GLU A 43 10.77 -11.22 4.92
N LYS A 44 9.70 -11.98 4.64
CA LYS A 44 9.80 -13.25 3.93
C LYS A 44 10.32 -13.10 2.50
N ASN A 45 10.06 -11.97 1.87
CA ASN A 45 10.46 -11.70 0.48
C ASN A 45 11.71 -10.83 0.38
N HIS A 46 12.43 -10.66 1.49
CA HIS A 46 13.67 -9.89 1.56
C HIS A 46 13.51 -8.43 1.14
N ILE A 47 12.34 -7.85 1.41
CA ILE A 47 12.07 -6.44 1.17
C ILE A 47 12.46 -5.66 2.43
N GLN A 48 13.36 -4.69 2.26
CA GLN A 48 13.91 -3.92 3.37
C GLN A 48 13.19 -2.59 3.55
N LYS A 49 13.37 -1.97 4.70
CA LYS A 49 12.78 -0.67 5.04
C LYS A 49 13.14 0.42 4.04
N THR A 50 14.31 0.34 3.44
CA THR A 50 14.81 1.31 2.46
C THR A 50 14.34 1.05 1.04
N ASP A 51 13.70 -0.10 0.81
CA ASP A 51 13.18 -0.44 -0.51
C ASP A 51 11.91 0.34 -0.82
N THR A 52 11.71 0.65 -2.10
CA THR A 52 10.52 1.33 -2.59
C THR A 52 9.51 0.32 -3.10
N ILE A 53 8.25 0.50 -2.73
CA ILE A 53 7.13 -0.31 -3.18
C ILE A 53 6.17 0.59 -3.94
N ALA A 54 5.97 0.30 -5.21
CA ALA A 54 5.01 1.03 -6.03
C ALA A 54 3.60 0.51 -5.76
N ILE A 55 2.63 1.41 -5.67
CA ILE A 55 1.23 1.07 -5.42
C ILE A 55 0.38 1.66 -6.53
N VAL A 56 -0.33 0.81 -7.26
CA VAL A 56 -1.21 1.22 -8.34
C VAL A 56 -2.61 0.70 -8.05
N CYS A 57 -3.39 1.48 -7.33
CA CYS A 57 -4.76 1.15 -6.95
C CYS A 57 -5.63 2.39 -7.15
N GLU A 58 -6.90 2.18 -7.49
CA GLU A 58 -7.86 3.26 -7.52
C GLU A 58 -8.13 3.76 -6.10
N ASN A 59 -8.57 5.01 -5.98
CA ASN A 59 -8.91 5.59 -4.69
C ASN A 59 -9.98 4.76 -3.99
N GLY A 60 -9.79 4.52 -2.70
CA GLY A 60 -10.72 3.73 -1.91
C GLY A 60 -10.03 3.05 -0.74
N PRO A 61 -10.76 2.17 -0.01
CA PRO A 61 -10.23 1.49 1.17
C PRO A 61 -8.98 0.65 0.89
N VAL A 62 -8.92 -0.02 -0.26
CA VAL A 62 -7.76 -0.85 -0.63
C VAL A 62 -6.52 0.03 -0.77
N MET A 63 -6.64 1.15 -1.48
CA MET A 63 -5.52 2.09 -1.66
C MET A 63 -5.07 2.67 -0.32
N ALA A 64 -6.01 3.14 0.50
CA ALA A 64 -5.69 3.75 1.79
C ALA A 64 -4.99 2.78 2.72
N THR A 65 -5.49 1.55 2.81
CA THR A 65 -4.91 0.50 3.67
C THR A 65 -3.55 0.05 3.16
N SER A 66 -3.42 -0.16 1.84
CA SER A 66 -2.16 -0.55 1.21
C SER A 66 -1.08 0.50 1.40
N PHE A 67 -1.43 1.77 1.23
CA PHE A 67 -0.50 2.87 1.43
C PHE A 67 -0.02 2.91 2.88
N LEU A 68 -0.95 2.85 3.83
CA LEU A 68 -0.62 2.94 5.25
C LEU A 68 0.25 1.76 5.70
N ALA A 69 -0.12 0.55 5.30
CA ALA A 69 0.65 -0.65 5.65
C ALA A 69 2.05 -0.62 5.03
N THR A 70 2.16 -0.22 3.77
CA THR A 70 3.45 -0.14 3.08
C THR A 70 4.32 0.97 3.66
N ALA A 71 3.77 2.17 3.86
CA ALA A 71 4.52 3.31 4.40
C ALA A 71 4.98 3.07 5.84
N SER A 72 4.29 2.20 6.57
CA SER A 72 4.70 1.81 7.93
C SER A 72 5.95 0.94 7.93
N ASN A 73 6.23 0.25 6.82
CA ASN A 73 7.30 -0.76 6.73
C ASN A 73 8.38 -0.45 5.70
N CYS A 74 8.06 0.32 4.68
CA CYS A 74 8.96 0.62 3.55
C CYS A 74 8.69 2.02 3.01
N CYS A 75 9.30 2.34 1.89
CA CYS A 75 9.04 3.57 1.16
C CYS A 75 7.88 3.32 0.17
N ALA A 76 6.73 3.92 0.43
CA ALA A 76 5.55 3.78 -0.43
C ALA A 76 5.57 4.81 -1.55
N ALA A 77 5.35 4.36 -2.78
CA ALA A 77 5.29 5.21 -3.96
C ALA A 77 3.96 4.99 -4.69
N PRO A 78 2.88 5.71 -4.30
CA PRO A 78 1.61 5.60 -4.99
C PRO A 78 1.68 6.24 -6.36
N LEU A 79 1.20 5.53 -7.39
CA LEU A 79 1.15 6.00 -8.76
C LEU A 79 -0.30 6.07 -9.22
N ASN A 80 -0.56 6.99 -10.14
CA ASN A 80 -1.91 7.17 -10.69
C ASN A 80 -2.32 5.95 -11.53
N PRO A 81 -3.41 5.25 -11.19
CA PRO A 81 -3.84 4.08 -11.95
C PRO A 81 -4.26 4.40 -13.39
N SER A 82 -4.49 5.67 -13.69
CA SER A 82 -4.87 6.11 -15.04
C SER A 82 -3.67 6.36 -15.97
N TYR A 83 -2.46 6.17 -15.50
CA TYR A 83 -1.27 6.33 -16.35
C TYR A 83 -1.27 5.35 -17.53
N THR A 84 -0.70 5.80 -18.64
CA THR A 84 -0.46 4.95 -19.82
C THR A 84 0.73 4.01 -19.57
N SER A 85 0.90 3.03 -20.46
CA SER A 85 2.06 2.13 -20.39
C SER A 85 3.38 2.89 -20.43
N SER A 86 3.49 3.93 -21.28
CA SER A 86 4.69 4.76 -21.36
C SER A 86 4.98 5.51 -20.07
N GLU A 87 3.93 6.04 -19.43
CA GLU A 87 4.08 6.75 -18.16
C GLU A 87 4.52 5.79 -17.06
N PHE A 88 3.93 4.59 -16.99
CA PHE A 88 4.36 3.57 -16.01
C PHE A 88 5.81 3.17 -16.25
N ASP A 89 6.21 2.96 -17.50
CA ASP A 89 7.58 2.61 -17.83
C ASP A 89 8.57 3.65 -17.30
N PHE A 90 8.26 4.94 -17.51
CA PHE A 90 9.07 6.04 -17.01
C PHE A 90 9.17 6.04 -15.47
N TYR A 91 8.04 5.95 -14.80
CA TYR A 91 8.02 6.04 -13.34
C TYR A 91 8.62 4.80 -12.67
N LEU A 92 8.38 3.60 -13.22
CA LEU A 92 8.97 2.38 -12.67
C LEU A 92 10.49 2.35 -12.85
N GLU A 93 10.98 2.85 -13.96
CA GLU A 93 12.42 2.96 -14.18
C GLU A 93 13.05 3.96 -13.22
N ASP A 94 12.41 5.13 -13.04
CA ASP A 94 12.90 6.18 -12.14
C ASP A 94 12.91 5.74 -10.68
N LEU A 95 11.84 5.08 -10.23
CA LEU A 95 11.69 4.66 -8.83
C LEU A 95 12.45 3.37 -8.51
N SER A 96 12.67 2.51 -9.50
CA SER A 96 13.27 1.19 -9.31
C SER A 96 12.66 0.42 -8.14
N PRO A 97 11.32 0.23 -8.11
CA PRO A 97 10.67 -0.40 -6.97
C PRO A 97 11.05 -1.87 -6.85
N LYS A 98 11.11 -2.35 -5.62
CA LYS A 98 11.38 -3.74 -5.31
C LYS A 98 10.16 -4.63 -5.62
N ALA A 99 8.97 -4.08 -5.45
CA ALA A 99 7.71 -4.78 -5.68
C ALA A 99 6.61 -3.80 -6.07
N LEU A 100 5.53 -4.35 -6.60
CA LEU A 100 4.36 -3.61 -7.05
C LEU A 100 3.12 -4.15 -6.37
N ILE A 101 2.30 -3.28 -5.82
CA ILE A 101 1.00 -3.63 -5.26
C ILE A 101 -0.09 -3.18 -6.22
N VAL A 102 -0.94 -4.12 -6.62
CA VAL A 102 -2.13 -3.84 -7.43
C VAL A 102 -3.32 -4.53 -6.80
N LYS A 103 -4.52 -4.03 -7.11
CA LYS A 103 -5.74 -4.67 -6.66
C LYS A 103 -5.91 -6.01 -7.37
N GLU A 104 -6.39 -7.02 -6.65
CA GLU A 104 -6.71 -8.32 -7.24
C GLU A 104 -7.68 -8.15 -8.41
N GLY A 105 -7.36 -8.81 -9.51
CA GLY A 105 -8.18 -8.72 -10.73
C GLY A 105 -7.93 -7.48 -11.58
N SER A 106 -6.90 -6.69 -11.24
CA SER A 106 -6.58 -5.47 -12.00
C SER A 106 -6.16 -5.78 -13.43
N ASN A 107 -6.65 -4.95 -14.37
CA ASN A 107 -6.26 -4.97 -15.78
C ASN A 107 -5.29 -3.83 -16.13
N SER A 108 -4.67 -3.22 -15.13
CA SER A 108 -3.79 -2.08 -15.34
C SER A 108 -2.62 -2.44 -16.27
N PRO A 109 -2.25 -1.54 -17.22
CA PRO A 109 -1.07 -1.74 -18.06
C PRO A 109 0.23 -1.84 -17.25
N VAL A 110 0.24 -1.37 -16.01
CA VAL A 110 1.43 -1.45 -15.15
C VAL A 110 1.90 -2.90 -14.95
N ILE A 111 0.99 -3.86 -14.96
CA ILE A 111 1.32 -5.27 -14.75
C ILE A 111 2.28 -5.78 -15.85
N GLU A 112 2.01 -5.43 -17.10
CA GLU A 112 2.88 -5.82 -18.22
C GLU A 112 4.20 -5.06 -18.20
N VAL A 113 4.15 -3.77 -17.84
CA VAL A 113 5.36 -2.94 -17.77
C VAL A 113 6.30 -3.43 -16.67
N ALA A 114 5.76 -3.91 -15.56
CA ALA A 114 6.55 -4.36 -14.41
C ALA A 114 7.25 -5.71 -14.61
N LYS A 115 6.86 -6.45 -15.62
CA LYS A 115 7.47 -7.76 -15.88
C LYS A 115 8.88 -7.65 -16.47
#